data_d0ac6ef7980db032716848910b1d7e2b
#
_entry.id   d0ac6ef7980db032716848910b1d7e2b
#
_cell.length_a   1.000
_cell.length_b   1.000
_cell.length_c   1.000
_cell.angle_alpha   90.00
_cell.angle_beta   90.00
_cell.angle_gamma   90.00
#
_symmetry.space_group_name_H-M   'P 1'
#
loop_
_entity.id
_entity.type
_entity.pdbx_description
1 polymer ?
#
loop_
_entity_poly.entity_id
_entity_poly.type
_entity_poly.pdbx_seq_one_letter_code
_entity_poly.pdbx_strand_id
1 'polypeptide(L)'
;MSISKSKSIAFAETFAEHGGFFVYNASRKEASSSLRDMLQVKKSVDCICMDYESEQTLLSADPRWPIRRSYPERASCVLTACSSLIVEGGMVLLDESKGKLLGLPTMPDMLIIVAFHNQCVSLDDSDFEEPKPNSFLMDLSGGNALMEFGFSNIYLSHIPKEVYLFFIDEAS
;
A
#
# COMPACT_ATOMS: atom_id res chain seq x y z
N MET A 1 13.02 -21.55 -6.19
CA MET A 1 12.27 -20.31 -5.93
C MET A 1 11.59 -20.41 -4.58
N SER A 2 11.76 -19.44 -3.72
CA SER A 2 11.10 -19.47 -2.41
C SER A 2 9.58 -19.24 -2.55
N ILE A 3 8.81 -19.76 -1.59
CA ILE A 3 7.36 -19.62 -1.57
C ILE A 3 6.97 -18.14 -1.54
N SER A 4 7.68 -17.30 -0.77
CA SER A 4 7.39 -15.87 -0.67
C SER A 4 7.60 -15.12 -2.00
N LYS A 5 8.61 -15.50 -2.79
CA LYS A 5 8.84 -14.91 -4.10
C LYS A 5 7.75 -15.30 -5.10
N SER A 6 7.28 -16.55 -5.03
CA SER A 6 6.15 -17.01 -5.85
C SER A 6 4.86 -16.26 -5.52
N LYS A 7 4.60 -16.02 -4.23
CA LYS A 7 3.43 -15.26 -3.78
C LYS A 7 3.49 -13.80 -4.24
N SER A 8 4.66 -13.17 -4.14
CA SER A 8 4.80 -11.76 -4.53
C SER A 8 4.61 -11.56 -6.02
N ILE A 9 5.08 -12.49 -6.85
CA ILE A 9 4.87 -12.45 -8.29
C ILE A 9 3.39 -12.59 -8.61
N ALA A 10 2.71 -13.57 -8.01
CA ALA A 10 1.28 -13.78 -8.22
C ALA A 10 0.46 -12.56 -7.79
N PHE A 11 0.80 -11.97 -6.65
CA PHE A 11 0.18 -10.74 -6.21
C PHE A 11 0.38 -9.61 -7.22
N ALA A 12 1.63 -9.40 -7.64
CA ALA A 12 1.99 -8.32 -8.56
C ALA A 12 1.21 -8.40 -9.88
N GLU A 13 1.09 -9.59 -10.43
CA GLU A 13 0.36 -9.82 -11.68
C GLU A 13 -1.12 -9.44 -11.53
N THR A 14 -1.78 -9.92 -10.49
CA THR A 14 -3.19 -9.65 -10.27
C THR A 14 -3.43 -8.18 -9.93
N PHE A 15 -2.59 -7.59 -9.10
CA PHE A 15 -2.67 -6.18 -8.74
C PHE A 15 -2.55 -5.28 -9.99
N ALA A 16 -1.60 -5.61 -10.87
CA ALA A 16 -1.40 -4.87 -12.11
C ALA A 16 -2.57 -5.06 -13.09
N GLU A 17 -3.12 -6.26 -13.19
CA GLU A 17 -4.31 -6.53 -14.02
C GLU A 17 -5.49 -5.68 -13.59
N HIS A 18 -5.62 -5.39 -12.31
CA HIS A 18 -6.69 -4.55 -11.77
C HIS A 18 -6.38 -3.06 -11.79
N GLY A 19 -5.29 -2.66 -12.44
CA GLY A 19 -4.96 -1.25 -12.64
C GLY A 19 -4.01 -0.64 -11.61
N GLY A 20 -3.47 -1.44 -10.70
CA GLY A 20 -2.46 -0.98 -9.76
C GLY A 20 -1.08 -0.89 -10.39
N PHE A 21 -0.22 -0.06 -9.82
CA PHE A 21 1.17 0.08 -10.25
C PHE A 21 2.07 -0.58 -9.21
N PHE A 22 2.65 -1.73 -9.57
CA PHE A 22 3.54 -2.48 -8.69
C PHE A 22 4.98 -2.09 -8.98
N VAL A 23 5.66 -1.54 -7.97
CA VAL A 23 7.06 -1.11 -8.09
C VAL A 23 7.93 -2.00 -7.21
N TYR A 24 8.72 -2.86 -7.83
CA TYR A 24 9.62 -3.77 -7.13
C TYR A 24 10.90 -3.05 -6.74
N ASN A 25 11.35 -3.24 -5.50
CA ASN A 25 12.61 -2.71 -5.00
C ASN A 25 13.34 -3.79 -4.21
N ALA A 26 14.62 -3.95 -4.48
CA ALA A 26 15.43 -4.95 -3.79
C ALA A 26 15.73 -4.58 -2.34
N SER A 27 15.65 -3.28 -2.00
CA SER A 27 16.00 -2.78 -0.68
C SER A 27 15.21 -1.52 -0.33
N ARG A 28 15.22 -1.14 0.94
CA ARG A 28 14.64 0.12 1.42
C ARG A 28 15.27 1.32 0.74
N LYS A 29 16.57 1.29 0.55
CA LYS A 29 17.31 2.36 -0.11
C LYS A 29 16.85 2.55 -1.55
N GLU A 30 16.68 1.45 -2.27
CA GLU A 30 16.18 1.50 -3.64
C GLU A 30 14.76 2.02 -3.69
N ALA A 31 13.91 1.60 -2.77
CA ALA A 31 12.53 2.09 -2.68
C ALA A 31 12.48 3.59 -2.43
N SER A 32 13.30 4.10 -1.52
CA SER A 32 13.39 5.53 -1.24
C SER A 32 13.79 6.33 -2.48
N SER A 33 14.80 5.85 -3.19
CA SER A 33 15.27 6.48 -4.42
C SER A 33 14.20 6.47 -5.52
N SER A 34 13.56 5.33 -5.72
CA SER A 34 12.48 5.19 -6.72
C SER A 34 11.30 6.09 -6.41
N LEU A 35 10.93 6.19 -5.14
CA LEU A 35 9.83 7.04 -4.71
C LEU A 35 10.13 8.52 -4.96
N ARG A 36 11.34 8.95 -4.62
CA ARG A 36 11.76 10.33 -4.87
C ARG A 36 11.71 10.67 -6.36
N ASP A 37 12.24 9.79 -7.19
CA ASP A 37 12.25 10.00 -8.65
C ASP A 37 10.83 10.08 -9.19
N MET A 38 9.94 9.21 -8.74
CA MET A 38 8.55 9.22 -9.16
C MET A 38 7.85 10.53 -8.77
N LEU A 39 8.04 10.98 -7.52
CA LEU A 39 7.41 12.22 -7.06
C LEU A 39 7.94 13.44 -7.80
N GLN A 40 9.21 13.46 -8.19
CA GLN A 40 9.77 14.52 -9.01
C GLN A 40 9.13 14.55 -10.41
N VAL A 41 8.99 13.40 -11.04
CA VAL A 41 8.36 13.29 -12.37
C VAL A 41 6.90 13.73 -12.31
N LYS A 42 6.18 13.32 -11.28
CA LYS A 42 4.78 13.69 -11.08
C LYS A 42 4.58 15.12 -10.60
N LYS A 43 5.66 15.82 -10.25
CA LYS A 43 5.61 17.16 -9.64
C LYS A 43 4.72 17.21 -8.40
N SER A 44 4.66 16.09 -7.68
CA SER A 44 3.84 15.96 -6.46
C SER A 44 4.60 16.55 -5.28
N VAL A 45 4.24 17.77 -4.91
CA VAL A 45 4.86 18.48 -3.79
C VAL A 45 4.12 18.25 -2.48
N ASP A 46 2.87 17.80 -2.54
CA ASP A 46 2.01 17.65 -1.36
C ASP A 46 1.74 16.17 -1.07
N CYS A 47 2.81 15.45 -0.69
CA CYS A 47 2.69 14.08 -0.21
C CYS A 47 2.64 14.06 1.31
N ILE A 48 1.62 13.41 1.86
CA ILE A 48 1.48 13.21 3.31
C ILE A 48 1.81 11.78 3.66
N CYS A 49 2.67 11.61 4.66
CA CYS A 49 2.93 10.30 5.23
C CYS A 49 1.99 10.06 6.41
N MET A 50 1.23 8.97 6.33
CA MET A 50 0.20 8.66 7.31
C MET A 50 0.69 7.85 8.51
N ASP A 51 1.89 7.26 8.42
CA ASP A 51 2.42 6.45 9.49
C ASP A 51 3.93 6.64 9.67
N TYR A 52 4.35 6.46 10.91
CA TYR A 52 5.76 6.64 11.29
C TYR A 52 6.69 5.60 10.64
N GLU A 53 6.20 4.37 10.49
CA GLU A 53 7.02 3.28 9.94
C GLU A 53 7.39 3.54 8.48
N SER A 54 6.44 3.95 7.65
CA SER A 54 6.70 4.31 6.26
C SER A 54 7.62 5.52 6.17
N GLU A 55 7.41 6.51 7.03
CA GLU A 55 8.27 7.69 7.10
C GLU A 55 9.72 7.28 7.40
N GLN A 56 9.94 6.46 8.40
CA GLN A 56 11.28 6.01 8.75
C GLN A 56 11.90 5.14 7.66
N THR A 57 11.12 4.28 7.04
CA THR A 57 11.61 3.38 6.01
C THR A 57 12.09 4.11 4.77
N LEU A 58 11.32 5.11 4.31
CA LEU A 58 11.55 5.73 3.01
C LEU A 58 12.20 7.11 3.10
N LEU A 59 11.97 7.84 4.18
CA LEU A 59 12.31 9.26 4.25
C LEU A 59 13.51 9.56 5.11
N SER A 60 13.89 8.66 6.00
CA SER A 60 15.07 8.86 6.85
C SER A 60 16.36 8.91 6.04
N ALA A 61 16.36 8.38 4.82
CA ALA A 61 17.52 8.36 3.96
C ALA A 61 17.79 9.68 3.24
N ASP A 62 16.81 10.57 3.16
CA ASP A 62 16.97 11.87 2.49
C ASP A 62 16.18 12.96 3.21
N PRO A 63 16.84 13.82 4.00
CA PRO A 63 16.17 14.89 4.76
C PRO A 63 15.56 16.00 3.89
N ARG A 64 15.80 15.98 2.59
CA ARG A 64 15.25 16.99 1.67
C ARG A 64 13.84 16.68 1.21
N TRP A 65 13.26 15.60 1.69
CA TRP A 65 11.91 15.21 1.30
C TRP A 65 10.87 16.24 1.76
N PRO A 66 10.08 16.79 0.83
CA PRO A 66 9.06 17.78 1.16
C PRO A 66 7.77 17.10 1.64
N ILE A 67 7.86 16.29 2.69
CA ILE A 67 6.66 15.67 3.25
C ILE A 67 6.12 16.54 4.36
N ARG A 68 4.86 16.93 4.18
CA ARG A 68 4.13 17.71 5.16
C ARG A 68 3.24 16.79 5.99
N ARG A 69 3.27 16.97 7.30
CA ARG A 69 2.43 16.21 8.22
C ARG A 69 1.08 16.86 8.49
N SER A 70 0.82 18.02 7.89
CA SER A 70 -0.37 18.82 8.18
C SER A 70 -1.14 19.16 6.91
N TYR A 71 -2.46 19.15 7.01
CA TYR A 71 -3.44 19.45 5.98
C TYR A 71 -3.77 18.30 5.04
N PRO A 72 -4.32 17.18 5.58
CA PRO A 72 -4.71 16.03 4.75
C PRO A 72 -5.74 16.39 3.66
N GLU A 73 -6.56 17.41 3.88
CA GLU A 73 -7.55 17.85 2.90
C GLU A 73 -6.96 18.46 1.63
N ARG A 74 -5.67 18.78 1.61
CA ARG A 74 -4.99 19.35 0.45
C ARG A 74 -3.96 18.42 -0.17
N ALA A 75 -3.81 17.22 0.39
CA ALA A 75 -2.82 16.30 -0.12
C ALA A 75 -3.25 15.72 -1.46
N SER A 76 -2.40 15.84 -2.47
CA SER A 76 -2.59 15.17 -3.75
C SER A 76 -2.11 13.72 -3.69
N CYS A 77 -1.30 13.37 -2.71
CA CYS A 77 -0.67 12.07 -2.56
C CYS A 77 -0.62 11.69 -1.09
N VAL A 78 -0.90 10.42 -0.80
CA VAL A 78 -0.78 9.86 0.56
C VAL A 78 0.13 8.64 0.51
N LEU A 79 1.06 8.58 1.46
CA LEU A 79 1.96 7.46 1.68
C LEU A 79 1.55 6.72 2.94
N THR A 80 1.34 5.41 2.85
CA THR A 80 0.93 4.60 4.00
C THR A 80 1.55 3.20 3.95
N ALA A 81 1.61 2.56 5.10
CA ALA A 81 1.96 1.14 5.20
C ALA A 81 0.71 0.28 5.01
N CYS A 82 0.91 -1.01 4.86
CA CYS A 82 -0.17 -1.99 4.85
C CYS A 82 0.08 -3.07 5.91
N SER A 83 -0.96 -3.84 6.21
CA SER A 83 -0.85 -5.01 7.08
C SER A 83 -0.46 -6.26 6.28
N SER A 84 -1.12 -6.47 5.15
CA SER A 84 -0.89 -7.65 4.31
C SER A 84 -1.20 -7.37 2.86
N LEU A 85 -0.52 -8.11 2.00
CA LEU A 85 -0.83 -8.21 0.57
C LEU A 85 -1.46 -9.59 0.37
N ILE A 86 -2.70 -9.63 -0.09
CA ILE A 86 -3.44 -10.87 -0.29
C ILE A 86 -3.35 -11.29 -1.75
N VAL A 87 -2.75 -12.45 -1.99
CA VAL A 87 -2.51 -12.96 -3.35
C VAL A 87 -3.81 -13.10 -4.13
N GLU A 88 -4.84 -13.69 -3.49
CA GLU A 88 -6.16 -13.83 -4.09
C GLU A 88 -6.77 -12.45 -4.33
N GLY A 89 -7.03 -12.15 -5.58
CA GLY A 89 -7.61 -10.86 -5.98
C GLY A 89 -6.63 -9.68 -6.01
N GLY A 90 -5.37 -9.87 -5.62
CA GLY A 90 -4.40 -8.78 -5.56
C GLY A 90 -4.84 -7.66 -4.61
N MET A 91 -5.37 -8.03 -3.45
CA MET A 91 -5.95 -7.10 -2.50
C MET A 91 -4.93 -6.64 -1.47
N VAL A 92 -5.13 -5.44 -0.94
CA VAL A 92 -4.28 -4.87 0.11
C VAL A 92 -5.09 -4.68 1.39
N LEU A 93 -4.62 -5.26 2.47
CA LEU A 93 -5.23 -5.07 3.79
C LEU A 93 -4.56 -3.90 4.49
N LEU A 94 -5.34 -2.88 4.82
CA LEU A 94 -4.89 -1.67 5.48
C LEU A 94 -5.43 -1.63 6.90
N ASP A 95 -4.59 -1.27 7.85
CA ASP A 95 -4.94 -1.17 9.27
C ASP A 95 -5.00 0.31 9.66
N GLU A 96 -6.17 0.77 10.10
CA GLU A 96 -6.39 2.16 10.52
C GLU A 96 -5.44 2.61 11.64
N SER A 97 -4.99 1.69 12.48
CA SER A 97 -4.01 2.04 13.52
C SER A 97 -2.66 2.45 12.94
N LYS A 98 -2.38 2.04 11.71
CA LYS A 98 -1.13 2.35 11.02
C LYS A 98 -1.23 3.53 10.06
N GLY A 99 -2.43 3.79 9.50
CA GLY A 99 -2.52 4.84 8.51
C GLY A 99 -3.92 5.40 8.32
N LYS A 100 -4.47 6.08 9.19
CA LYS A 100 -5.79 6.74 9.30
C LYS A 100 -6.45 7.22 7.99
N LEU A 101 -6.45 6.40 6.95
CA LEU A 101 -7.00 6.76 5.64
C LEU A 101 -8.50 7.07 5.68
N LEU A 102 -9.26 6.35 6.51
CA LEU A 102 -10.70 6.56 6.63
C LEU A 102 -11.04 7.91 7.29
N GLY A 103 -10.09 8.50 8.00
CA GLY A 103 -10.26 9.81 8.61
C GLY A 103 -10.03 10.99 7.65
N LEU A 104 -9.62 10.71 6.41
CA LEU A 104 -9.41 11.77 5.44
C LEU A 104 -10.75 12.30 4.92
N PRO A 105 -10.92 13.62 4.80
CA PRO A 105 -12.15 14.21 4.26
C PRO A 105 -12.43 13.78 2.82
N THR A 106 -11.37 13.65 2.02
CA THR A 106 -11.43 13.16 0.65
C THR A 106 -10.25 12.24 0.38
N MET A 107 -10.48 11.20 -0.43
CA MET A 107 -9.40 10.33 -0.85
C MET A 107 -8.49 11.07 -1.82
N PRO A 108 -7.16 11.02 -1.67
CA PRO A 108 -6.23 11.67 -2.58
C PRO A 108 -6.28 11.03 -3.98
N ASP A 109 -5.82 11.75 -4.99
CA ASP A 109 -5.73 11.20 -6.34
C ASP A 109 -4.70 10.08 -6.44
N MET A 110 -3.65 10.15 -5.64
CA MET A 110 -2.56 9.16 -5.64
C MET A 110 -2.39 8.56 -4.24
N LEU A 111 -2.40 7.24 -4.17
CA LEU A 111 -2.09 6.50 -2.95
C LEU A 111 -0.83 5.68 -3.18
N ILE A 112 0.13 5.81 -2.27
CA ILE A 112 1.36 5.03 -2.30
C ILE A 112 1.38 4.14 -1.07
N ILE A 113 1.46 2.83 -1.30
CA ILE A 113 1.49 1.82 -0.26
C ILE A 113 2.90 1.22 -0.20
N VAL A 114 3.45 1.12 1.00
CA VAL A 114 4.73 0.47 1.24
C VAL A 114 4.48 -0.91 1.81
N ALA A 115 5.07 -1.92 1.20
CA ALA A 115 4.93 -3.31 1.63
C ALA A 115 6.26 -4.04 1.59
N PHE A 116 6.40 -5.02 2.47
CA PHE A 116 7.59 -5.88 2.57
C PHE A 116 7.24 -7.30 2.14
N HIS A 117 8.24 -8.08 1.74
CA HIS A 117 8.03 -9.41 1.19
C HIS A 117 7.32 -10.36 2.17
N ASN A 118 7.57 -10.20 3.47
CA ASN A 118 6.96 -11.05 4.49
C ASN A 118 5.49 -10.72 4.78
N GLN A 119 4.96 -9.66 4.17
CA GLN A 119 3.56 -9.29 4.30
C GLN A 119 2.68 -9.93 3.23
N CYS A 120 3.26 -10.60 2.25
CA CYS A 120 2.52 -11.25 1.17
C CYS A 120 1.99 -12.61 1.64
N VAL A 121 0.68 -12.74 1.69
CA VAL A 121 0.00 -13.93 2.23
C VAL A 121 -1.06 -14.45 1.27
N SER A 122 -1.36 -15.75 1.39
CA SER A 122 -2.50 -16.36 0.73
C SER A 122 -3.58 -16.64 1.77
N LEU A 123 -4.85 -16.59 1.36
CA LEU A 123 -5.97 -16.95 2.23
C LEU A 123 -5.91 -18.41 2.66
N ASP A 124 -5.21 -19.27 1.90
CA ASP A 124 -5.01 -20.66 2.24
C ASP A 124 -3.86 -20.91 3.22
N ASP A 125 -3.09 -19.87 3.56
CA ASP A 125 -2.00 -20.00 4.52
C ASP A 125 -2.53 -20.27 5.93
N SER A 126 -1.90 -21.22 6.63
CA SER A 126 -2.26 -21.53 8.02
C SER A 126 -2.00 -20.35 8.97
N ASP A 127 -1.10 -19.46 8.57
CA ASP A 127 -0.74 -18.27 9.35
C ASP A 127 -1.59 -17.04 9.01
N PHE A 128 -2.56 -17.19 8.11
CA PHE A 128 -3.44 -16.08 7.76
C PHE A 128 -4.28 -15.67 8.98
N GLU A 129 -4.13 -14.44 9.40
CA GLU A 129 -4.91 -13.87 10.49
C GLU A 129 -6.11 -13.10 9.94
N GLU A 130 -7.27 -13.26 10.58
CA GLU A 130 -8.45 -12.48 10.23
C GLU A 130 -8.18 -10.99 10.45
N PRO A 131 -8.73 -10.12 9.59
CA PRO A 131 -8.56 -8.68 9.74
C PRO A 131 -9.06 -8.18 11.09
N LYS A 132 -8.31 -7.25 11.69
CA LYS A 132 -8.71 -6.59 12.93
C LYS A 132 -9.93 -5.69 12.69
N PRO A 133 -10.71 -5.34 13.74
CA PRO A 133 -11.92 -4.53 13.58
C PRO A 133 -11.75 -3.19 12.86
N ASN A 134 -10.57 -2.59 12.94
CA ASN A 134 -10.28 -1.30 12.30
C ASN A 134 -9.48 -1.44 11.01
N SER A 135 -9.57 -2.60 10.37
CA SER A 135 -8.91 -2.85 9.09
C SER A 135 -9.90 -2.75 7.95
N PHE A 136 -9.39 -2.47 6.75
CA PHE A 136 -10.19 -2.49 5.55
C PHE A 136 -9.38 -3.04 4.38
N LEU A 137 -10.10 -3.65 3.43
CA LEU A 137 -9.49 -4.20 2.22
C LEU A 137 -9.66 -3.23 1.06
N MET A 138 -8.57 -3.04 0.34
CA MET A 138 -8.60 -2.33 -0.92
C MET A 138 -8.53 -3.33 -2.05
N ASP A 139 -9.61 -3.39 -2.83
CA ASP A 139 -9.75 -4.25 -4.00
C ASP A 139 -9.97 -3.38 -5.23
N LEU A 140 -8.97 -3.31 -6.10
CA LEU A 140 -9.02 -2.49 -7.30
C LEU A 140 -9.98 -3.02 -8.36
N SER A 141 -10.42 -4.28 -8.23
CA SER A 141 -11.37 -4.89 -9.19
C SER A 141 -12.81 -4.43 -9.00
N GLY A 142 -13.11 -3.66 -7.97
CA GLY A 142 -14.46 -3.17 -7.70
C GLY A 142 -15.18 -3.84 -6.53
N GLY A 143 -14.50 -4.64 -5.74
CA GLY A 143 -14.99 -5.17 -4.47
C GLY A 143 -15.76 -6.48 -4.53
N ASN A 144 -16.00 -7.06 -5.70
CA ASN A 144 -16.77 -8.29 -5.82
C ASN A 144 -16.07 -9.49 -5.16
N ALA A 145 -14.76 -9.56 -5.24
CA ALA A 145 -13.98 -10.64 -4.65
C ALA A 145 -14.08 -10.68 -3.12
N LEU A 146 -14.35 -9.54 -2.47
CA LEU A 146 -14.44 -9.44 -1.00
C LEU A 146 -15.59 -10.27 -0.45
N MET A 147 -16.71 -10.33 -1.16
CA MET A 147 -17.89 -11.09 -0.71
C MET A 147 -17.62 -12.60 -0.67
N GLU A 148 -16.79 -13.08 -1.60
CA GLU A 148 -16.42 -14.50 -1.66
C GLU A 148 -15.59 -14.93 -0.45
N PHE A 149 -14.85 -13.99 0.15
CA PHE A 149 -13.98 -14.26 1.29
C PHE A 149 -14.56 -13.84 2.64
N GLY A 150 -15.80 -13.34 2.66
CA GLY A 150 -16.45 -12.92 3.91
C GLY A 150 -16.02 -11.58 4.45
N PHE A 151 -15.34 -10.74 3.67
CA PHE A 151 -14.87 -9.42 4.09
C PHE A 151 -15.79 -8.28 3.64
N SER A 152 -17.08 -8.54 3.50
CA SER A 152 -18.04 -7.66 2.84
C SER A 152 -18.18 -6.27 3.43
N ASN A 153 -17.75 -6.04 4.68
CA ASN A 153 -17.93 -4.76 5.38
C ASN A 153 -16.65 -3.94 5.54
N ILE A 154 -15.54 -4.37 4.95
CA ILE A 154 -14.23 -3.75 5.18
C ILE A 154 -13.49 -3.42 3.89
N TYR A 155 -14.10 -2.58 3.07
CA TYR A 155 -13.46 -2.09 1.85
C TYR A 155 -13.66 -0.58 1.70
N LEU A 156 -12.78 0.06 0.95
CA LEU A 156 -12.90 1.49 0.66
C LEU A 156 -14.04 1.73 -0.33
N SER A 157 -14.90 2.70 -0.02
CA SER A 157 -15.98 3.10 -0.92
C SER A 157 -15.47 3.83 -2.17
N HIS A 158 -14.31 4.45 -2.08
CA HIS A 158 -13.69 5.16 -3.19
C HIS A 158 -12.22 4.75 -3.30
N ILE A 159 -11.81 4.39 -4.51
CA ILE A 159 -10.43 4.04 -4.82
C ILE A 159 -9.74 5.25 -5.46
N PRO A 160 -8.53 5.63 -5.03
CA PRO A 160 -7.77 6.69 -5.68
C PRO A 160 -7.56 6.42 -7.18
N LYS A 161 -7.37 7.47 -7.97
CA LYS A 161 -7.14 7.34 -9.41
C LYS A 161 -5.90 6.53 -9.73
N GLU A 162 -4.84 6.70 -8.92
CA GLU A 162 -3.60 5.97 -9.07
C GLU A 162 -3.22 5.34 -7.73
N VAL A 163 -2.98 4.03 -7.74
CA VAL A 163 -2.50 3.31 -6.56
C VAL A 163 -1.16 2.68 -6.91
N TYR A 164 -0.12 3.11 -6.20
CA TYR A 164 1.24 2.58 -6.35
C TYR A 164 1.56 1.73 -5.15
N LEU A 165 2.11 0.55 -5.39
CA LEU A 165 2.60 -0.31 -4.32
C LEU A 165 4.11 -0.45 -4.45
N PHE A 166 4.84 0.11 -3.49
CA PHE A 166 6.28 0.00 -3.39
C PHE A 166 6.62 -1.24 -2.57
N PHE A 167 6.91 -2.30 -3.29
CA PHE A 167 7.27 -3.58 -2.68
C PHE A 167 8.76 -3.61 -2.40
N ILE A 168 9.12 -3.94 -1.17
CA ILE A 168 10.51 -4.03 -0.73
C ILE A 168 10.83 -5.49 -0.44
N ASP A 169 11.79 -6.03 -1.17
CA ASP A 169 12.18 -7.44 -1.06
C ASP A 169 13.10 -7.68 0.15
N GLU A 170 12.68 -7.18 1.29
CA GLU A 170 13.31 -7.35 2.60
C GLU A 170 12.21 -7.63 3.62
N ALA A 171 12.59 -8.18 4.78
CA ALA A 171 11.65 -8.31 5.90
C ALA A 171 11.41 -6.95 6.55
N SER A 172 10.18 -6.76 6.98
CA SER A 172 9.78 -5.54 7.68
C SER A 172 10.46 -5.40 9.04
#